data_3aff2a5e609dc24d2c491d7dac812345
#
_entry.id   3aff2a5e609dc24d2c491d7dac812345
#
_cell.length_a   1.000
_cell.length_b   1.000
_cell.length_c   1.000
_cell.angle_alpha   90.00
_cell.angle_beta   90.00
_cell.angle_gamma   90.00
#
_symmetry.space_group_name_H-M   'P 1'
#
loop_
_entity.id
_entity.type
_entity.pdbx_description
1 polymer ?
#
loop_
_entity_poly.entity_id
_entity_poly.type
_entity_poly.pdbx_seq_one_letter_code
_entity_poly.pdbx_strand_id
1 'polypeptide(L)'
;QWLPDGSGFYLSTDLDQEFSTLAFYSLEKKQIEKFAMPDADVGNVTLSGDGNYIGWTTNEDGYSVIHIMDRRGGDMVETPELPPGVYGIGFAADANVLLIRVTGPAIPGDVYAWDVDANQLSRSVESNLAGLDPDTFVTPESLRYPARDGVQLQGLLYRPDPSITGSPPVVVSVHGGPTGQSRPTFKAQVQYLVNNGIAVFDVNVRGSTGFGKTYARLDNPEKRLDSVRDLADTVAFLSRDDRLNTNRIAVMGGSYGG
;
A
#
# COMPACT_ATOMS: atom_id res chain seq x y z
N GLN A 1 11.60 -16.79 -2.73
CA GLN A 1 12.93 -16.82 -2.10
C GLN A 1 13.35 -18.26 -1.85
N TRP A 2 14.47 -18.67 -2.40
CA TRP A 2 15.01 -20.02 -2.21
C TRP A 2 15.65 -20.18 -0.84
N LEU A 3 15.48 -21.37 -0.24
CA LEU A 3 16.29 -21.75 0.91
C LEU A 3 17.76 -21.95 0.50
N PRO A 4 18.73 -21.61 1.36
CA PRO A 4 20.16 -21.80 1.06
C PRO A 4 20.56 -23.24 0.76
N ASP A 5 19.87 -24.22 1.36
CA ASP A 5 20.09 -25.66 1.17
C ASP A 5 19.42 -26.23 -0.09
N GLY A 6 18.64 -25.41 -0.81
CA GLY A 6 17.94 -25.82 -2.02
C GLY A 6 16.75 -26.76 -1.80
N SER A 7 16.30 -26.99 -0.56
CA SER A 7 15.21 -27.93 -0.24
C SER A 7 13.83 -27.43 -0.65
N GLY A 8 13.69 -26.10 -0.89
CA GLY A 8 12.44 -25.48 -1.28
C GLY A 8 12.53 -23.96 -1.37
N PHE A 9 11.39 -23.31 -1.50
CA PHE A 9 11.33 -21.86 -1.59
C PHE A 9 10.04 -21.29 -1.02
N TYR A 10 10.14 -20.08 -0.50
CA TYR A 10 9.00 -19.26 -0.09
C TYR A 10 8.47 -18.40 -1.25
N LEU A 11 7.16 -18.24 -1.30
CA LEU A 11 6.46 -17.46 -2.30
C LEU A 11 5.21 -16.80 -1.69
N SER A 12 4.71 -15.76 -2.36
CA SER A 12 3.36 -15.27 -2.15
C SER A 12 2.45 -15.89 -3.22
N THR A 13 1.27 -16.37 -2.82
CA THR A 13 0.31 -17.01 -3.73
C THR A 13 -1.13 -16.80 -3.29
N ASP A 14 -2.03 -16.58 -4.25
CA ASP A 14 -3.48 -16.52 -4.07
C ASP A 14 -4.18 -17.85 -4.47
N LEU A 15 -3.42 -18.94 -4.59
CA LEU A 15 -3.96 -20.26 -4.95
C LEU A 15 -5.03 -20.69 -3.95
N ASP A 16 -6.28 -20.86 -4.44
CA ASP A 16 -7.47 -21.23 -3.65
C ASP A 16 -7.75 -20.32 -2.45
N GLN A 17 -7.41 -19.03 -2.56
CA GLN A 17 -7.63 -18.02 -1.51
C GLN A 17 -8.10 -16.70 -2.10
N GLU A 18 -8.72 -15.85 -1.27
CA GLU A 18 -9.17 -14.52 -1.63
C GLU A 18 -7.99 -13.53 -1.66
N PHE A 19 -7.13 -13.58 -0.64
CA PHE A 19 -5.91 -12.77 -0.54
C PHE A 19 -4.67 -13.62 -0.79
N SER A 20 -3.61 -13.01 -1.31
CA SER A 20 -2.33 -13.69 -1.41
C SER A 20 -1.75 -13.96 -0.02
N THR A 21 -1.26 -15.17 0.20
CA THR A 21 -0.67 -15.61 1.47
C THR A 21 0.79 -16.00 1.29
N LEU A 22 1.56 -15.98 2.38
CA LEU A 22 2.88 -16.61 2.42
C LEU A 22 2.72 -18.12 2.30
N ALA A 23 3.51 -18.75 1.44
CA ALA A 23 3.54 -20.19 1.29
C ALA A 23 4.98 -20.70 1.12
N PHE A 24 5.19 -21.95 1.48
CA PHE A 24 6.45 -22.67 1.25
C PHE A 24 6.20 -23.84 0.31
N TYR A 25 7.00 -23.95 -0.76
CA TYR A 25 7.02 -25.12 -1.64
C TYR A 25 8.20 -26.02 -1.31
N SER A 26 7.93 -27.26 -0.88
CA SER A 26 8.94 -28.28 -0.65
C SER A 26 9.23 -29.06 -1.94
N LEU A 27 10.51 -29.10 -2.37
CA LEU A 27 10.92 -29.88 -3.53
C LEU A 27 10.84 -31.38 -3.29
N GLU A 28 11.13 -31.83 -2.07
CA GLU A 28 11.05 -33.25 -1.71
C GLU A 28 9.61 -33.75 -1.71
N LYS A 29 8.73 -33.04 -0.98
CA LYS A 29 7.30 -33.41 -0.85
C LYS A 29 6.49 -33.05 -2.08
N LYS A 30 6.98 -32.13 -2.95
CA LYS A 30 6.26 -31.55 -4.09
C LYS A 30 4.90 -30.95 -3.68
N GLN A 31 4.87 -30.30 -2.54
CA GLN A 31 3.67 -29.75 -1.92
C GLN A 31 3.88 -28.30 -1.49
N ILE A 32 2.78 -27.54 -1.53
CA ILE A 32 2.70 -26.17 -1.01
C ILE A 32 2.09 -26.25 0.39
N GLU A 33 2.79 -25.67 1.36
CA GLU A 33 2.27 -25.38 2.69
C GLU A 33 1.96 -23.89 2.77
N LYS A 34 0.71 -23.53 3.10
CA LYS A 34 0.25 -22.14 3.22
C LYS A 34 0.24 -21.74 4.68
N PHE A 35 0.71 -20.53 4.95
CA PHE A 35 0.65 -19.93 6.27
C PHE A 35 -0.68 -19.17 6.42
N ALA A 36 -1.33 -19.27 7.59
CA ALA A 36 -2.53 -18.49 7.87
C ALA A 36 -2.15 -17.00 7.98
N MET A 37 -2.75 -16.18 7.12
CA MET A 37 -2.55 -14.73 7.09
C MET A 37 -3.88 -14.02 7.36
N PRO A 38 -3.86 -12.80 7.92
CA PRO A 38 -5.06 -11.97 7.99
C PRO A 38 -5.57 -11.67 6.57
N ASP A 39 -6.77 -11.12 6.45
CA ASP A 39 -7.41 -10.73 5.19
C ASP A 39 -6.68 -9.55 4.53
N ALA A 40 -5.43 -9.80 4.11
CA ALA A 40 -4.52 -8.82 3.51
C ALA A 40 -3.54 -9.51 2.55
N ASP A 41 -3.22 -8.84 1.43
CA ASP A 41 -2.30 -9.38 0.45
C ASP A 41 -0.85 -9.37 0.97
N VAL A 42 -0.19 -10.53 0.89
CA VAL A 42 1.24 -10.68 1.18
C VAL A 42 2.08 -10.21 0.00
N GLY A 43 3.04 -9.34 0.29
CA GLY A 43 4.05 -8.86 -0.65
C GLY A 43 5.47 -8.96 -0.10
N ASN A 44 6.46 -8.60 -0.92
CA ASN A 44 7.87 -8.45 -0.54
C ASN A 44 8.44 -9.59 0.32
N VAL A 45 8.28 -10.83 -0.09
CA VAL A 45 8.87 -11.98 0.64
C VAL A 45 10.39 -11.94 0.52
N THR A 46 11.12 -12.00 1.63
CA THR A 46 12.59 -11.99 1.70
C THR A 46 13.11 -12.98 2.73
N LEU A 47 14.33 -13.49 2.53
CA LEU A 47 14.96 -14.46 3.43
C LEU A 47 16.36 -13.94 3.79
N SER A 48 16.77 -14.08 5.08
CA SER A 48 18.13 -13.75 5.49
C SER A 48 19.16 -14.67 4.81
N GLY A 49 20.41 -14.20 4.65
CA GLY A 49 21.45 -14.93 3.95
C GLY A 49 21.79 -16.28 4.59
N ASP A 50 21.67 -16.40 5.91
CA ASP A 50 21.83 -17.63 6.68
C ASP A 50 20.55 -18.51 6.69
N GLY A 51 19.45 -18.00 6.16
CA GLY A 51 18.17 -18.67 6.12
C GLY A 51 17.43 -18.75 7.46
N ASN A 52 17.89 -18.07 8.50
CA ASN A 52 17.27 -18.11 9.84
C ASN A 52 16.00 -17.28 9.93
N TYR A 53 15.92 -16.17 9.18
CA TYR A 53 14.75 -15.28 9.22
C TYR A 53 14.05 -15.22 7.87
N ILE A 54 12.73 -15.27 7.88
CA ILE A 54 11.87 -14.94 6.75
C ILE A 54 11.09 -13.67 7.04
N GLY A 55 11.12 -12.72 6.11
CA GLY A 55 10.38 -11.48 6.20
C GLY A 55 9.37 -11.35 5.06
N TRP A 56 8.24 -10.73 5.36
CA TRP A 56 7.24 -10.36 4.36
C TRP A 56 6.50 -9.10 4.77
N THR A 57 5.78 -8.50 3.83
CA THR A 57 4.85 -7.40 4.14
C THR A 57 3.42 -7.84 3.88
N THR A 58 2.45 -7.26 4.61
CA THR A 58 1.04 -7.27 4.27
C THR A 58 0.58 -5.88 3.82
N ASN A 59 -0.48 -5.84 3.00
CA ASN A 59 -1.11 -4.61 2.53
C ASN A 59 -2.41 -4.40 3.31
N GLU A 60 -2.38 -3.50 4.29
CA GLU A 60 -3.51 -3.18 5.15
C GLU A 60 -4.02 -1.77 4.85
N ASP A 61 -5.16 -1.68 4.17
CA ASP A 61 -5.76 -0.41 3.71
C ASP A 61 -4.79 0.48 2.90
N GLY A 62 -3.88 -0.14 2.15
CA GLY A 62 -2.86 0.55 1.36
C GLY A 62 -1.54 0.78 2.10
N TYR A 63 -1.48 0.68 3.41
CA TYR A 63 -0.24 0.71 4.20
C TYR A 63 0.45 -0.65 4.22
N SER A 64 1.76 -0.67 4.42
CA SER A 64 2.49 -1.92 4.63
C SER A 64 2.68 -2.20 6.11
N VAL A 65 2.51 -3.46 6.50
CA VAL A 65 2.94 -3.98 7.80
C VAL A 65 4.04 -5.00 7.55
N ILE A 66 5.14 -4.93 8.32
CA ILE A 66 6.27 -5.86 8.22
C ILE A 66 6.04 -7.01 9.20
N HIS A 67 6.34 -8.21 8.75
CA HIS A 67 6.35 -9.43 9.55
C HIS A 67 7.70 -10.12 9.39
N ILE A 68 8.28 -10.56 10.50
CA ILE A 68 9.50 -11.37 10.52
C ILE A 68 9.25 -12.60 11.37
N MET A 69 9.64 -13.75 10.88
CA MET A 69 9.60 -15.02 11.62
C MET A 69 11.00 -15.61 11.75
N ASP A 70 11.38 -15.98 12.97
CA ASP A 70 12.53 -16.82 13.22
C ASP A 70 12.19 -18.27 12.84
N ARG A 71 12.79 -18.78 11.79
CA ARG A 71 12.51 -20.11 11.27
C ARG A 71 13.03 -21.25 12.15
N ARG A 72 13.94 -20.96 13.08
CA ARG A 72 14.49 -21.96 14.03
C ARG A 72 13.45 -22.41 15.07
N GLY A 73 12.65 -21.48 15.56
CA GLY A 73 11.58 -21.73 16.54
C GLY A 73 10.17 -21.59 15.97
N GLY A 74 10.02 -20.88 14.87
CA GLY A 74 8.71 -20.52 14.32
C GLY A 74 8.09 -19.29 14.98
N ASP A 75 8.85 -18.57 15.82
CA ASP A 75 8.36 -17.43 16.57
C ASP A 75 8.37 -16.15 15.73
N MET A 76 7.36 -15.31 15.93
CA MET A 76 7.32 -13.98 15.32
C MET A 76 8.27 -13.04 16.08
N VAL A 77 9.06 -12.28 15.33
CA VAL A 77 9.94 -11.23 15.86
C VAL A 77 9.18 -9.93 15.95
N GLU A 78 9.30 -9.25 17.10
CA GLU A 78 8.70 -7.92 17.29
C GLU A 78 9.40 -6.90 16.37
N THR A 79 8.62 -6.24 15.52
CA THR A 79 9.14 -5.26 14.56
C THR A 79 9.26 -3.88 15.20
N PRO A 80 10.31 -3.11 14.88
CA PRO A 80 10.47 -1.76 15.40
C PRO A 80 9.40 -0.82 14.84
N GLU A 81 9.14 0.26 15.57
CA GLU A 81 8.25 1.31 15.11
C GLU A 81 8.85 2.05 13.90
N LEU A 82 8.08 2.17 12.83
CA LEU A 82 8.44 2.83 11.58
C LEU A 82 7.39 3.88 11.21
N PRO A 83 7.79 4.94 10.49
CA PRO A 83 6.82 5.88 9.95
C PRO A 83 5.81 5.18 9.02
N PRO A 84 4.51 5.53 9.10
CA PRO A 84 3.48 4.88 8.28
C PRO A 84 3.71 5.12 6.79
N GLY A 85 3.56 4.07 5.98
CA GLY A 85 3.79 4.16 4.54
C GLY A 85 3.73 2.81 3.83
N VAL A 86 4.33 2.78 2.67
CA VAL A 86 4.52 1.58 1.85
C VAL A 86 5.98 1.17 1.94
N TYR A 87 6.22 -0.09 2.30
CA TYR A 87 7.55 -0.61 2.53
C TYR A 87 7.99 -1.58 1.44
N GLY A 88 9.24 -1.39 0.98
CA GLY A 88 9.99 -2.42 0.27
C GLY A 88 11.04 -2.98 1.23
N ILE A 89 11.10 -4.29 1.39
CA ILE A 89 12.03 -4.94 2.32
C ILE A 89 12.96 -5.92 1.61
N GLY A 90 14.17 -6.08 2.17
CA GLY A 90 15.14 -7.07 1.71
C GLY A 90 16.24 -7.27 2.75
N PHE A 91 16.60 -8.53 3.04
CA PHE A 91 17.75 -8.80 3.89
C PHE A 91 19.07 -8.54 3.15
N ALA A 92 20.05 -8.03 3.88
CA ALA A 92 21.43 -7.97 3.43
C ALA A 92 21.99 -9.41 3.21
N ALA A 93 22.92 -9.58 2.27
CA ALA A 93 23.42 -10.91 1.90
C ALA A 93 24.18 -11.62 3.03
N ASP A 94 24.98 -10.86 3.79
CA ASP A 94 25.95 -11.41 4.74
C ASP A 94 25.64 -11.06 6.20
N ALA A 95 24.42 -10.58 6.49
CA ALA A 95 24.02 -10.17 7.84
C ALA A 95 22.49 -10.29 8.02
N ASN A 96 22.06 -10.50 9.27
CA ASN A 96 20.63 -10.48 9.63
C ASN A 96 20.10 -9.03 9.75
N VAL A 97 20.50 -8.19 8.79
CA VAL A 97 20.06 -6.79 8.68
C VAL A 97 19.00 -6.69 7.60
N LEU A 98 17.81 -6.28 8.00
CA LEU A 98 16.72 -5.97 7.07
C LEU A 98 16.84 -4.52 6.59
N LEU A 99 16.99 -4.33 5.30
CA LEU A 99 16.88 -3.02 4.66
C LEU A 99 15.42 -2.74 4.37
N ILE A 100 14.94 -1.58 4.82
CA ILE A 100 13.54 -1.18 4.71
C ILE A 100 13.49 0.16 3.98
N ARG A 101 13.03 0.14 2.74
CA ARG A 101 12.68 1.37 2.02
C ARG A 101 11.28 1.80 2.44
N VAL A 102 11.15 3.02 2.92
CA VAL A 102 9.88 3.61 3.34
C VAL A 102 9.50 4.73 2.35
N THR A 103 8.31 4.67 1.80
CA THR A 103 7.67 5.81 1.14
C THR A 103 6.30 6.03 1.78
N GLY A 104 6.07 7.23 2.27
CA GLY A 104 4.82 7.61 2.94
C GLY A 104 4.33 8.95 2.41
N PRO A 105 3.17 9.45 2.83
CA PRO A 105 2.62 10.71 2.33
C PRO A 105 3.57 11.90 2.46
N ALA A 106 4.36 11.93 3.55
CA ALA A 106 5.36 12.97 3.82
C ALA A 106 6.82 12.50 3.59
N ILE A 107 7.03 11.26 3.14
CA ILE A 107 8.36 10.65 3.01
C ILE A 107 8.56 10.17 1.57
N PRO A 108 9.38 10.87 0.76
CA PRO A 108 9.62 10.48 -0.63
C PRO A 108 10.31 9.13 -0.81
N GLY A 109 11.19 8.75 0.11
CA GLY A 109 11.89 7.47 0.01
C GLY A 109 13.08 7.34 0.96
N ASP A 110 12.84 7.14 2.25
CA ASP A 110 13.88 6.88 3.24
C ASP A 110 14.30 5.41 3.23
N VAL A 111 15.50 5.12 3.70
CA VAL A 111 15.98 3.75 3.89
C VAL A 111 16.41 3.58 5.35
N TYR A 112 15.86 2.55 5.96
CA TYR A 112 16.24 2.11 7.30
C TYR A 112 16.99 0.78 7.21
N ALA A 113 17.93 0.57 8.13
CA ALA A 113 18.58 -0.69 8.38
C ALA A 113 18.19 -1.16 9.78
N TRP A 114 17.60 -2.35 9.86
CA TRP A 114 17.24 -2.98 11.12
C TRP A 114 18.06 -4.26 11.33
N ASP A 115 18.94 -4.24 12.31
CA ASP A 115 19.63 -5.42 12.80
C ASP A 115 18.63 -6.23 13.63
N VAL A 116 18.20 -7.39 13.11
CA VAL A 116 17.15 -8.21 13.71
C VAL A 116 17.66 -8.89 14.99
N ASP A 117 18.93 -9.33 15.00
CA ASP A 117 19.52 -10.01 16.19
C ASP A 117 19.72 -9.03 17.35
N ALA A 118 20.19 -7.81 17.08
CA ALA A 118 20.43 -6.78 18.08
C ALA A 118 19.17 -5.95 18.40
N ASN A 119 18.11 -6.08 17.61
CA ASN A 119 16.92 -5.23 17.61
C ASN A 119 17.26 -3.73 17.55
N GLN A 120 18.18 -3.36 16.65
CA GLN A 120 18.62 -1.98 16.47
C GLN A 120 18.19 -1.45 15.10
N LEU A 121 17.37 -0.38 15.12
CA LEU A 121 16.93 0.34 13.93
C LEU A 121 17.76 1.61 13.74
N SER A 122 18.23 1.86 12.52
CA SER A 122 18.89 3.10 12.13
C SER A 122 18.37 3.59 10.78
N ARG A 123 18.19 4.91 10.62
CA ARG A 123 17.89 5.51 9.31
C ARG A 123 19.19 5.73 8.55
N SER A 124 19.41 4.95 7.50
CA SER A 124 20.64 4.97 6.69
C SER A 124 20.60 6.00 5.56
N VAL A 125 19.41 6.28 5.02
CA VAL A 125 19.19 7.29 3.99
C VAL A 125 17.97 8.12 4.35
N GLU A 126 18.14 9.44 4.29
CA GLU A 126 17.07 10.42 4.44
C GLU A 126 16.80 11.09 3.08
N SER A 127 15.54 11.20 2.71
CA SER A 127 15.14 11.87 1.47
C SER A 127 15.48 13.36 1.52
N ASN A 128 16.02 13.87 0.44
CA ASN A 128 16.23 15.30 0.29
C ASN A 128 14.92 15.97 -0.17
N LEU A 129 14.36 16.83 0.66
CA LEU A 129 13.13 17.57 0.40
C LEU A 129 13.35 18.89 -0.33
N ALA A 130 14.59 19.16 -0.80
CA ALA A 130 14.97 20.39 -1.51
C ALA A 130 14.58 21.69 -0.76
N GLY A 131 14.65 21.67 0.56
CA GLY A 131 14.31 22.81 1.42
C GLY A 131 12.82 22.97 1.73
N LEU A 132 11.97 22.04 1.30
CA LEU A 132 10.57 22.01 1.72
C LEU A 132 10.47 21.53 3.17
N ASP A 133 9.53 22.14 3.92
CA ASP A 133 9.24 21.75 5.28
C ASP A 133 8.32 20.50 5.28
N PRO A 134 8.77 19.37 5.86
CA PRO A 134 7.97 18.14 5.92
C PRO A 134 6.65 18.31 6.70
N ASP A 135 6.58 19.24 7.64
CA ASP A 135 5.37 19.49 8.43
C ASP A 135 4.23 20.12 7.59
N THR A 136 4.55 20.60 6.38
CA THR A 136 3.54 21.09 5.42
C THR A 136 2.90 19.97 4.61
N PHE A 137 3.42 18.76 4.66
CA PHE A 137 2.87 17.64 3.90
C PHE A 137 1.67 17.01 4.60
N VAL A 138 0.68 16.69 3.80
CA VAL A 138 -0.60 16.17 4.29
C VAL A 138 -0.66 14.65 4.19
N THR A 139 -1.06 14.02 5.29
CA THR A 139 -1.41 12.59 5.33
C THR A 139 -2.89 12.41 4.99
N PRO A 140 -3.26 11.42 4.16
CA PRO A 140 -4.64 11.23 3.76
C PRO A 140 -5.49 10.54 4.83
N GLU A 141 -6.79 10.79 4.79
CA GLU A 141 -7.81 9.98 5.44
C GLU A 141 -8.17 8.80 4.51
N SER A 142 -8.15 7.56 5.01
CA SER A 142 -8.71 6.41 4.27
C SER A 142 -10.22 6.39 4.47
N LEU A 143 -10.98 6.48 3.38
CA LEU A 143 -12.45 6.53 3.41
C LEU A 143 -13.04 5.37 2.63
N ARG A 144 -14.05 4.70 3.22
CA ARG A 144 -14.83 3.64 2.56
C ARG A 144 -16.28 4.11 2.36
N TYR A 145 -16.85 3.80 1.21
CA TYR A 145 -18.20 4.19 0.85
C TYR A 145 -18.81 3.20 -0.14
N PRO A 146 -20.15 3.01 -0.12
CA PRO A 146 -20.82 2.13 -1.06
C PRO A 146 -20.98 2.80 -2.44
N ALA A 147 -20.73 2.04 -3.49
CA ALA A 147 -21.22 2.34 -4.83
C ALA A 147 -22.74 2.12 -4.91
N ARG A 148 -23.38 2.53 -6.02
CA ARG A 148 -24.85 2.40 -6.27
C ARG A 148 -25.38 0.98 -6.15
N ASP A 149 -24.55 -0.02 -6.37
CA ASP A 149 -24.86 -1.45 -6.33
C ASP A 149 -24.40 -2.13 -5.03
N GLY A 150 -23.91 -1.35 -4.06
CA GLY A 150 -23.49 -1.83 -2.74
C GLY A 150 -22.05 -2.29 -2.65
N VAL A 151 -21.28 -2.30 -3.75
CA VAL A 151 -19.84 -2.58 -3.71
C VAL A 151 -19.14 -1.53 -2.87
N GLN A 152 -18.34 -1.97 -1.88
CA GLN A 152 -17.58 -1.05 -1.04
C GLN A 152 -16.35 -0.54 -1.79
N LEU A 153 -16.32 0.74 -2.07
CA LEU A 153 -15.19 1.45 -2.64
C LEU A 153 -14.32 2.04 -1.53
N GLN A 154 -13.05 2.29 -1.83
CA GLN A 154 -12.11 2.95 -0.93
C GLN A 154 -11.37 4.06 -1.66
N GLY A 155 -10.97 5.10 -0.95
CA GLY A 155 -10.10 6.14 -1.47
C GLY A 155 -9.38 6.88 -0.37
N LEU A 156 -8.33 7.59 -0.76
CA LEU A 156 -7.48 8.38 0.12
C LEU A 156 -7.76 9.86 -0.08
N LEU A 157 -8.30 10.52 0.93
CA LEU A 157 -8.63 11.94 0.88
C LEU A 157 -7.55 12.78 1.53
N TYR A 158 -6.87 13.57 0.72
CA TYR A 158 -5.91 14.59 1.14
C TYR A 158 -6.63 15.93 1.23
N ARG A 159 -6.73 16.50 2.45
CA ARG A 159 -7.38 17.80 2.69
C ARG A 159 -6.35 18.88 2.89
N PRO A 160 -6.51 20.06 2.27
CA PRO A 160 -5.75 21.25 2.62
C PRO A 160 -5.96 21.64 4.09
N ASP A 161 -4.96 22.31 4.67
CA ASP A 161 -5.12 22.93 5.96
C ASP A 161 -6.29 23.95 5.89
N PRO A 162 -7.25 23.92 6.85
CA PRO A 162 -8.39 24.84 6.86
C PRO A 162 -8.00 26.33 6.88
N SER A 163 -6.78 26.67 7.32
CA SER A 163 -6.26 28.03 7.27
C SER A 163 -5.99 28.53 5.84
N ILE A 164 -5.75 27.60 4.88
CA ILE A 164 -5.52 27.94 3.47
C ILE A 164 -6.87 28.21 2.78
N THR A 165 -7.88 27.37 3.03
CA THR A 165 -9.22 27.51 2.45
C THR A 165 -10.26 26.77 3.30
N GLY A 166 -11.40 27.39 3.51
CA GLY A 166 -12.50 26.81 4.32
C GLY A 166 -13.30 25.72 3.58
N SER A 167 -13.35 25.77 2.25
CA SER A 167 -14.10 24.81 1.41
C SER A 167 -13.34 24.57 0.10
N PRO A 168 -12.36 23.66 0.07
CA PRO A 168 -11.51 23.39 -1.08
C PRO A 168 -12.29 22.78 -2.24
N PRO A 169 -11.98 23.15 -3.50
CA PRO A 169 -12.34 22.35 -4.65
C PRO A 169 -11.65 20.99 -4.59
N VAL A 170 -12.16 20.01 -5.35
CA VAL A 170 -11.67 18.63 -5.27
C VAL A 170 -11.15 18.15 -6.62
N VAL A 171 -9.99 17.49 -6.62
CA VAL A 171 -9.50 16.69 -7.73
C VAL A 171 -9.69 15.21 -7.37
N VAL A 172 -10.49 14.49 -8.17
CA VAL A 172 -10.57 13.03 -8.11
C VAL A 172 -9.44 12.49 -8.98
N SER A 173 -8.51 11.79 -8.35
CA SER A 173 -7.33 11.19 -9.00
C SER A 173 -7.58 9.69 -9.19
N VAL A 174 -7.40 9.22 -10.43
CA VAL A 174 -7.68 7.83 -10.84
C VAL A 174 -6.38 7.17 -11.26
N HIS A 175 -6.01 6.08 -10.58
CA HIS A 175 -4.79 5.35 -10.93
C HIS A 175 -4.92 4.56 -12.24
N GLY A 176 -3.79 4.26 -12.86
CA GLY A 176 -3.71 3.37 -14.00
C GLY A 176 -3.87 1.90 -13.63
N GLY A 177 -4.03 1.06 -14.62
CA GLY A 177 -4.11 -0.38 -14.38
C GLY A 177 -5.04 -1.09 -15.37
N PRO A 178 -6.24 -1.58 -14.96
CA PRO A 178 -6.96 -1.42 -13.68
C PRO A 178 -6.35 -2.11 -12.46
N THR A 179 -5.52 -3.12 -12.68
CA THR A 179 -4.86 -3.90 -11.62
C THR A 179 -3.76 -3.08 -10.91
N GLY A 180 -4.15 -1.99 -10.26
CA GLY A 180 -3.31 -1.13 -9.45
C GLY A 180 -4.01 -0.75 -8.16
N GLN A 181 -3.36 0.06 -7.33
CA GLN A 181 -3.94 0.60 -6.10
C GLN A 181 -3.38 1.98 -5.83
N SER A 182 -4.24 2.93 -5.49
CA SER A 182 -3.82 4.17 -4.85
C SER A 182 -3.43 3.87 -3.42
N ARG A 183 -2.12 3.99 -3.14
CA ARG A 183 -1.54 3.77 -1.81
C ARG A 183 -1.00 5.07 -1.24
N PRO A 184 -0.87 5.20 0.10
CA PRO A 184 -0.40 6.41 0.77
C PRO A 184 1.12 6.59 0.63
N THR A 185 1.59 6.75 -0.61
CA THR A 185 2.97 7.07 -0.95
C THR A 185 3.15 8.56 -1.17
N PHE A 186 4.40 9.04 -1.16
CA PHE A 186 4.69 10.43 -1.52
C PHE A 186 4.35 10.69 -3.00
N LYS A 187 3.48 11.68 -3.22
CA LYS A 187 3.11 12.16 -4.55
C LYS A 187 3.28 13.67 -4.57
N ALA A 188 4.37 14.16 -5.15
CA ALA A 188 4.70 15.59 -5.19
C ALA A 188 3.55 16.43 -5.77
N GLN A 189 2.86 15.93 -6.81
CA GLN A 189 1.71 16.61 -7.41
C GLN A 189 0.54 16.73 -6.44
N VAL A 190 0.26 15.69 -5.64
CA VAL A 190 -0.80 15.72 -4.62
C VAL A 190 -0.45 16.74 -3.55
N GLN A 191 0.77 16.70 -3.01
CA GLN A 191 1.22 17.65 -2.00
C GLN A 191 1.19 19.09 -2.52
N TYR A 192 1.57 19.32 -3.79
CA TYR A 192 1.48 20.62 -4.42
C TYR A 192 0.03 21.12 -4.48
N LEU A 193 -0.92 20.30 -4.94
CA LEU A 193 -2.33 20.67 -5.04
C LEU A 193 -2.90 21.02 -3.67
N VAL A 194 -2.64 20.19 -2.67
CA VAL A 194 -3.17 20.35 -1.32
C VAL A 194 -2.62 21.62 -0.66
N ASN A 195 -1.32 21.88 -0.81
CA ASN A 195 -0.70 23.12 -0.31
C ASN A 195 -1.18 24.39 -1.07
N ASN A 196 -1.82 24.23 -2.23
CA ASN A 196 -2.50 25.30 -2.95
C ASN A 196 -4.02 25.34 -2.74
N GLY A 197 -4.53 24.71 -1.67
CA GLY A 197 -5.92 24.78 -1.28
C GLY A 197 -6.88 23.93 -2.11
N ILE A 198 -6.37 22.86 -2.75
CA ILE A 198 -7.16 21.92 -3.56
C ILE A 198 -7.12 20.55 -2.89
N ALA A 199 -8.26 20.02 -2.47
CA ALA A 199 -8.35 18.66 -1.95
C ALA A 199 -8.11 17.64 -3.07
N VAL A 200 -7.48 16.52 -2.75
CA VAL A 200 -7.29 15.40 -3.70
C VAL A 200 -7.90 14.13 -3.12
N PHE A 201 -8.70 13.46 -3.91
CA PHE A 201 -9.23 12.14 -3.59
C PHE A 201 -8.68 11.09 -4.54
N ASP A 202 -7.69 10.31 -4.07
CA ASP A 202 -7.12 9.17 -4.79
C ASP A 202 -8.07 7.97 -4.66
N VAL A 203 -8.86 7.68 -5.67
CA VAL A 203 -9.87 6.62 -5.62
C VAL A 203 -9.31 5.26 -5.98
N ASN A 204 -9.76 4.22 -5.29
CA ASN A 204 -9.61 2.82 -5.64
C ASN A 204 -10.97 2.29 -6.13
N VAL A 205 -11.21 2.44 -7.44
CA VAL A 205 -12.42 1.89 -8.08
C VAL A 205 -12.40 0.36 -8.06
N ARG A 206 -13.56 -0.28 -8.30
CA ARG A 206 -13.59 -1.74 -8.49
C ARG A 206 -12.59 -2.18 -9.56
N GLY A 207 -11.94 -3.33 -9.35
CA GLY A 207 -10.82 -3.79 -10.18
C GLY A 207 -9.45 -3.45 -9.60
N SER A 208 -9.37 -2.54 -8.61
CA SER A 208 -8.13 -2.25 -7.90
C SER A 208 -7.63 -3.46 -7.11
N THR A 209 -6.30 -3.60 -6.97
CA THR A 209 -5.66 -4.63 -6.15
C THR A 209 -5.59 -4.21 -4.68
N GLY A 210 -5.25 -5.15 -3.78
CA GLY A 210 -5.15 -4.90 -2.34
C GLY A 210 -6.46 -5.03 -1.57
N PHE A 211 -7.53 -5.47 -2.24
CA PHE A 211 -8.87 -5.67 -1.69
C PHE A 211 -9.40 -7.09 -1.93
N GLY A 212 -8.48 -8.01 -2.21
CA GLY A 212 -8.80 -9.40 -2.54
C GLY A 212 -9.08 -9.64 -4.03
N LYS A 213 -9.06 -10.91 -4.37
CA LYS A 213 -9.20 -11.43 -5.74
C LYS A 213 -10.58 -11.16 -6.34
N THR A 214 -11.62 -11.26 -5.53
CA THR A 214 -13.00 -10.97 -5.94
C THR A 214 -13.15 -9.52 -6.36
N TYR A 215 -12.62 -8.58 -5.57
CA TYR A 215 -12.67 -7.16 -5.89
C TYR A 215 -11.87 -6.83 -7.17
N ALA A 216 -10.67 -7.38 -7.30
CA ALA A 216 -9.82 -7.19 -8.49
C ALA A 216 -10.48 -7.67 -9.78
N ARG A 217 -11.37 -8.69 -9.72
CA ARG A 217 -12.10 -9.23 -10.86
C ARG A 217 -13.38 -8.47 -11.23
N LEU A 218 -13.79 -7.49 -10.41
CA LEU A 218 -15.01 -6.70 -10.70
C LEU A 218 -14.87 -5.78 -11.91
N ASP A 219 -13.65 -5.58 -12.43
CA ASP A 219 -13.40 -4.82 -13.67
C ASP A 219 -13.02 -5.71 -14.86
N ASN A 220 -13.49 -6.95 -14.91
CA ASN A 220 -13.35 -7.79 -16.10
C ASN A 220 -13.99 -7.10 -17.32
N PRO A 221 -13.56 -7.40 -18.57
CA PRO A 221 -13.92 -6.64 -19.78
C PRO A 221 -15.41 -6.32 -19.93
N GLU A 222 -16.27 -7.25 -19.51
CA GLU A 222 -17.74 -7.11 -19.58
C GLU A 222 -18.30 -6.12 -18.53
N LYS A 223 -17.56 -5.86 -17.46
CA LYS A 223 -17.95 -4.98 -16.33
C LYS A 223 -17.20 -3.65 -16.29
N ARG A 224 -16.36 -3.38 -17.29
CA ARG A 224 -15.49 -2.21 -17.34
C ARG A 224 -16.22 -0.87 -17.17
N LEU A 225 -17.47 -0.78 -17.66
CA LEU A 225 -18.28 0.42 -17.46
C LEU A 225 -18.70 0.63 -16.01
N ASP A 226 -18.65 -0.37 -15.15
CA ASP A 226 -19.01 -0.23 -13.76
C ASP A 226 -17.90 0.49 -12.98
N SER A 227 -16.61 0.26 -13.31
CA SER A 227 -15.51 1.03 -12.72
C SER A 227 -15.56 2.52 -13.13
N VAL A 228 -16.02 2.84 -14.34
CA VAL A 228 -16.28 4.23 -14.76
C VAL A 228 -17.46 4.82 -13.96
N ARG A 229 -18.50 4.04 -13.71
CA ARG A 229 -19.65 4.48 -12.89
C ARG A 229 -19.27 4.72 -11.43
N ASP A 230 -18.28 4.00 -10.91
CA ASP A 230 -17.74 4.23 -9.57
C ASP A 230 -17.25 5.68 -9.38
N LEU A 231 -16.75 6.34 -10.45
CA LEU A 231 -16.36 7.75 -10.37
C LEU A 231 -17.57 8.67 -10.13
N ALA A 232 -18.73 8.36 -10.72
CA ALA A 232 -19.96 9.11 -10.44
C ALA A 232 -20.43 8.88 -9.00
N ASP A 233 -20.30 7.65 -8.48
CA ASP A 233 -20.61 7.31 -7.09
C ASP A 233 -19.64 8.00 -6.13
N THR A 234 -18.35 8.10 -6.50
CA THR A 234 -17.33 8.86 -5.76
C THR A 234 -17.71 10.35 -5.65
N VAL A 235 -18.13 10.97 -6.75
CA VAL A 235 -18.57 12.37 -6.75
C VAL A 235 -19.79 12.54 -5.86
N ALA A 236 -20.77 11.62 -5.95
CA ALA A 236 -21.97 11.65 -5.12
C ALA A 236 -21.65 11.45 -3.62
N PHE A 237 -20.66 10.62 -3.30
CA PHE A 237 -20.15 10.45 -1.93
C PHE A 237 -19.50 11.73 -1.42
N LEU A 238 -18.55 12.30 -2.15
CA LEU A 238 -17.84 13.52 -1.78
C LEU A 238 -18.80 14.72 -1.62
N SER A 239 -19.90 14.76 -2.39
CA SER A 239 -20.91 15.83 -2.31
C SER A 239 -21.71 15.85 -1.00
N ARG A 240 -21.56 14.85 -0.15
CA ARG A 240 -22.15 14.80 1.20
C ARG A 240 -21.26 15.43 2.27
N ASP A 241 -20.01 15.72 1.94
CA ASP A 241 -19.07 16.36 2.84
C ASP A 241 -19.12 17.89 2.63
N ASP A 242 -19.74 18.59 3.56
CA ASP A 242 -19.93 20.05 3.54
C ASP A 242 -18.62 20.84 3.67
N ARG A 243 -17.54 20.16 4.08
CA ARG A 243 -16.19 20.74 4.14
C ARG A 243 -15.52 20.81 2.76
N LEU A 244 -16.15 20.28 1.69
CA LEU A 244 -15.64 20.28 0.33
C LEU A 244 -16.53 21.13 -0.60
N ASN A 245 -15.92 21.84 -1.53
CA ASN A 245 -16.66 22.54 -2.58
C ASN A 245 -16.83 21.65 -3.81
N THR A 246 -17.83 20.78 -3.75
CA THR A 246 -18.10 19.81 -4.82
C THR A 246 -18.80 20.37 -6.06
N ASN A 247 -19.13 21.68 -6.07
CA ASN A 247 -19.47 22.38 -7.31
C ASN A 247 -18.24 22.66 -8.18
N ARG A 248 -17.04 22.42 -7.66
CA ARG A 248 -15.75 22.60 -8.33
C ARG A 248 -14.95 21.30 -8.23
N ILE A 249 -15.33 20.30 -9.02
CA ILE A 249 -14.63 19.02 -9.13
C ILE A 249 -13.92 18.94 -10.48
N ALA A 250 -12.69 18.45 -10.44
CA ALA A 250 -11.95 18.00 -11.61
C ALA A 250 -11.60 16.52 -11.46
N VAL A 251 -11.40 15.84 -12.58
CA VAL A 251 -10.90 14.46 -12.63
C VAL A 251 -9.55 14.47 -13.33
N MET A 252 -8.58 13.76 -12.78
CA MET A 252 -7.30 13.53 -13.41
C MET A 252 -6.92 12.05 -13.34
N GLY A 253 -6.18 11.58 -14.32
CA GLY A 253 -5.71 10.20 -14.35
C GLY A 253 -4.65 10.01 -15.43
N GLY A 254 -4.05 8.84 -15.43
CA GLY A 254 -3.05 8.44 -16.41
C GLY A 254 -3.28 7.00 -16.86
N SER A 255 -2.90 6.67 -18.11
CA SER A 255 -3.09 5.33 -18.66
C SER A 255 -4.57 4.93 -18.60
N TYR A 256 -4.90 3.83 -17.94
CA TYR A 256 -6.27 3.35 -17.75
C TYR A 256 -7.17 4.35 -16.97
N GLY A 257 -6.58 5.17 -16.10
CA GLY A 257 -7.31 6.20 -15.34
C GLY A 257 -7.58 7.49 -16.14
N GLY A 258 -7.11 7.55 -17.39
CA GLY A 258 -7.24 8.73 -18.25
C GLY A 258 -8.38 8.69 -19.27
#